data_ff223efea13b1fa71895c10c95ad2b5b
#
_entry.id   ff223efea13b1fa71895c10c95ad2b5b
#
_cell.length_a   1.000
_cell.length_b   1.000
_cell.length_c   1.000
_cell.angle_alpha   90.00
_cell.angle_beta   90.00
_cell.angle_gamma   90.00
#
_symmetry.space_group_name_H-M   'P 1'
#
loop_
_entity.id
_entity.type
_entity.pdbx_description
1 polymer ?
#
loop_
_entity_poly.entity_id
_entity_poly.type
_entity_poly.pdbx_seq_one_letter_code
_entity_poly.pdbx_strand_id
1 'polypeptide(L)'
;MKKVSFCGISGSGMSSLAQILNLSGYNVRGSDRDFDLGRNLRTKELLQKNGISIFPQDGSAIAEDLDFVCASTAVEDIIPDIRAAKEKNIPIKTRPELLAETFHQYKYNIAVGGTSGKTTTTAMIGYILDKAGKKPCVINGGLLRDYETDTGIPNIIFNKGDICVVEADESNGSIDLYNPYISVVTNISADHKSLEELTALFQNFANRTRHAVIINDDYDLCRQLKHQKIIGFSLKNPQADFYAANIKPLPHGTQYDLNGKTFTLNLIGAFNVANALAAFAVCGELGVAPHEAAEILQNFHGTKRRLEIIGTHRNITVIDDFAHNPDKVKASVSALRQYPGRLIIMFQPHGFGPMRSLGKEIMQEFVTGMKADDILVMPEIFFVGGTVSKDISSLDLINYAKSLGKESCFYFPDKITAADFIIKEAKDSDRVVIMGARDNSLTDLCHNILERL
;
A
#
# COMPACT_ATOMS: atom_id res chain seq x y z
N MET A 1 -15.06 29.83 -4.67
CA MET A 1 -14.78 28.38 -4.81
C MET A 1 -13.45 28.25 -5.55
N LYS A 2 -12.42 27.67 -4.92
CA LYS A 2 -11.11 27.51 -5.55
C LYS A 2 -11.18 26.52 -6.72
N LYS A 3 -10.42 26.79 -7.78
CA LYS A 3 -10.40 26.00 -9.02
C LYS A 3 -9.00 25.42 -9.21
N VAL A 4 -8.91 24.12 -9.37
CA VAL A 4 -7.62 23.40 -9.43
C VAL A 4 -7.60 22.39 -10.57
N SER A 5 -6.44 22.20 -11.20
CA SER A 5 -6.24 21.15 -12.19
C SER A 5 -5.16 20.17 -11.74
N PHE A 6 -5.39 18.88 -11.97
CA PHE A 6 -4.44 17.81 -11.66
C PHE A 6 -3.86 17.24 -12.96
N CYS A 7 -2.54 17.34 -13.12
CA CYS A 7 -1.81 16.72 -14.22
C CYS A 7 -1.28 15.34 -13.78
N GLY A 8 -1.75 14.26 -14.41
CA GLY A 8 -1.48 12.89 -14.00
C GLY A 8 -2.46 12.38 -12.92
N ILE A 9 -3.76 12.68 -13.07
CA ILE A 9 -4.80 12.44 -12.05
C ILE A 9 -5.11 10.96 -11.79
N SER A 10 -4.75 10.03 -12.71
CA SER A 10 -5.03 8.59 -12.55
C SER A 10 -4.19 7.91 -11.46
N GLY A 11 -3.06 8.49 -11.11
CA GLY A 11 -2.20 7.96 -10.04
C GLY A 11 -2.93 7.91 -8.69
N SER A 12 -2.71 6.84 -7.89
CA SER A 12 -3.43 6.64 -6.64
C SER A 12 -3.34 7.82 -5.67
N GLY A 13 -2.16 8.42 -5.50
CA GLY A 13 -1.98 9.58 -4.62
C GLY A 13 -2.55 10.89 -5.20
N MET A 14 -2.61 11.02 -6.53
CA MET A 14 -3.20 12.18 -7.20
C MET A 14 -4.73 12.11 -7.14
N SER A 15 -5.31 10.96 -7.45
CA SER A 15 -6.76 10.75 -7.39
C SER A 15 -7.33 10.88 -5.98
N SER A 16 -6.58 10.47 -4.95
CA SER A 16 -6.99 10.68 -3.55
C SER A 16 -7.11 12.17 -3.22
N LEU A 17 -6.08 12.97 -3.52
CA LEU A 17 -6.10 14.41 -3.28
C LEU A 17 -7.19 15.11 -4.10
N ALA A 18 -7.35 14.74 -5.38
CA ALA A 18 -8.38 15.30 -6.25
C ALA A 18 -9.78 15.09 -5.66
N GLN A 19 -10.08 13.88 -5.19
CA GLN A 19 -11.35 13.56 -4.54
C GLN A 19 -11.55 14.36 -3.25
N ILE A 20 -10.53 14.46 -2.38
CA ILE A 20 -10.63 15.20 -1.12
C ILE A 20 -10.86 16.70 -1.37
N LEU A 21 -10.14 17.31 -2.29
CA LEU A 21 -10.37 18.72 -2.63
C LEU A 21 -11.75 18.94 -3.22
N ASN A 22 -12.22 18.06 -4.10
CA ASN A 22 -13.57 18.12 -4.66
C ASN A 22 -14.64 18.04 -3.56
N LEU A 23 -14.54 17.06 -2.66
CA LEU A 23 -15.44 16.89 -1.51
C LEU A 23 -15.33 18.04 -0.49
N SER A 24 -14.20 18.75 -0.46
CA SER A 24 -13.97 19.96 0.33
C SER A 24 -14.52 21.23 -0.35
N GLY A 25 -15.15 21.13 -1.51
CA GLY A 25 -15.81 22.23 -2.20
C GLY A 25 -14.93 22.99 -3.20
N TYR A 26 -13.81 22.42 -3.64
CA TYR A 26 -13.06 22.95 -4.78
C TYR A 26 -13.71 22.53 -6.10
N ASN A 27 -13.56 23.32 -7.14
CA ASN A 27 -13.85 22.90 -8.52
C ASN A 27 -12.58 22.19 -9.05
N VAL A 28 -12.67 20.87 -9.17
CA VAL A 28 -11.53 20.04 -9.54
C VAL A 28 -11.66 19.55 -10.97
N ARG A 29 -10.59 19.69 -11.73
CA ARG A 29 -10.42 19.10 -13.05
C ARG A 29 -9.07 18.39 -13.15
N GLY A 30 -8.88 17.61 -14.21
CA GLY A 30 -7.57 16.98 -14.40
C GLY A 30 -7.45 16.26 -15.73
N SER A 31 -6.24 15.84 -16.02
CA SER A 31 -5.84 15.11 -17.22
C SER A 31 -4.91 13.95 -16.87
N ASP A 32 -4.87 12.96 -17.74
CA ASP A 32 -3.91 11.86 -17.62
C ASP A 32 -3.67 11.18 -18.97
N ARG A 33 -2.41 10.94 -19.28
CA ARG A 33 -2.01 10.26 -20.52
C ARG A 33 -2.58 8.85 -20.63
N ASP A 34 -2.75 8.14 -19.51
CA ASP A 34 -3.32 6.80 -19.53
C ASP A 34 -4.78 6.83 -19.98
N PHE A 35 -5.52 7.87 -19.63
CA PHE A 35 -6.90 8.04 -20.11
C PHE A 35 -6.97 8.27 -21.61
N ASP A 36 -6.02 9.05 -22.15
CA ASP A 36 -5.93 9.34 -23.59
C ASP A 36 -5.53 8.09 -24.39
N LEU A 37 -4.76 7.19 -23.77
CA LEU A 37 -4.38 5.88 -24.33
C LEU A 37 -5.43 4.78 -24.10
N GLY A 38 -6.62 5.12 -23.57
CA GLY A 38 -7.67 4.15 -23.27
C GLY A 38 -7.38 3.22 -22.08
N ARG A 39 -6.45 3.62 -21.19
CA ARG A 39 -6.09 2.87 -19.98
C ARG A 39 -6.79 3.46 -18.75
N ASN A 40 -6.82 2.70 -17.65
CA ASN A 40 -7.40 3.13 -16.37
C ASN A 40 -8.83 3.72 -16.49
N LEU A 41 -9.64 3.24 -17.44
CA LEU A 41 -10.96 3.79 -17.76
C LEU A 41 -11.92 3.73 -16.57
N ARG A 42 -11.82 2.70 -15.71
CA ARG A 42 -12.61 2.61 -14.49
C ARG A 42 -12.29 3.76 -13.53
N THR A 43 -11.02 4.10 -13.36
CA THR A 43 -10.60 5.27 -12.56
C THR A 43 -11.16 6.57 -13.13
N LYS A 44 -11.09 6.75 -14.46
CA LYS A 44 -11.68 7.91 -15.16
C LYS A 44 -13.18 8.03 -14.86
N GLU A 45 -13.92 6.94 -15.02
CA GLU A 45 -15.36 6.88 -14.78
C GLU A 45 -15.72 7.26 -13.34
N LEU A 46 -15.01 6.70 -12.35
CA LEU A 46 -15.24 6.99 -10.93
C LEU A 46 -14.94 8.45 -10.56
N LEU A 47 -13.88 9.04 -11.11
CA LEU A 47 -13.58 10.46 -10.93
C LEU A 47 -14.66 11.35 -11.51
N GLN A 48 -15.16 11.03 -12.72
CA GLN A 48 -16.26 11.76 -13.35
C GLN A 48 -17.57 11.64 -12.58
N LYS A 49 -17.91 10.44 -12.08
CA LYS A 49 -19.07 10.23 -11.20
C LYS A 49 -18.96 11.00 -9.88
N ASN A 50 -17.75 11.24 -9.41
CA ASN A 50 -17.47 12.09 -8.24
C ASN A 50 -17.52 13.60 -8.56
N GLY A 51 -17.88 13.99 -9.79
CA GLY A 51 -18.02 15.40 -10.20
C GLY A 51 -16.71 16.06 -10.65
N ILE A 52 -15.65 15.31 -10.86
CA ILE A 52 -14.36 15.81 -11.34
C ILE A 52 -14.35 15.82 -12.87
N SER A 53 -14.03 16.97 -13.47
CA SER A 53 -13.99 17.12 -14.93
C SER A 53 -12.68 16.59 -15.49
N ILE A 54 -12.72 15.65 -16.44
CA ILE A 54 -11.55 15.03 -17.05
C ILE A 54 -11.37 15.54 -18.48
N PHE A 55 -10.17 16.01 -18.79
CA PHE A 55 -9.73 16.57 -20.06
C PHE A 55 -8.60 15.72 -20.67
N PRO A 56 -8.35 15.82 -21.99
CA PRO A 56 -7.11 15.33 -22.58
C PRO A 56 -5.89 16.03 -21.99
N GLN A 57 -4.72 15.36 -21.99
CA GLN A 57 -3.46 15.92 -21.50
C GLN A 57 -2.75 16.74 -22.62
N ASP A 58 -3.47 17.69 -23.19
CA ASP A 58 -3.06 18.54 -24.32
C ASP A 58 -2.98 20.04 -23.99
N GLY A 59 -3.13 20.39 -22.70
CA GLY A 59 -3.19 21.78 -22.21
C GLY A 59 -4.61 22.33 -22.05
N SER A 60 -5.64 21.67 -22.58
CA SER A 60 -7.04 22.14 -22.52
C SER A 60 -7.62 22.17 -21.10
N ALA A 61 -7.06 21.37 -20.19
CA ALA A 61 -7.43 21.40 -18.77
C ALA A 61 -7.02 22.71 -18.06
N ILE A 62 -6.11 23.49 -18.65
CA ILE A 62 -5.47 24.65 -18.01
C ILE A 62 -6.15 25.95 -18.44
N ALA A 63 -7.12 26.39 -17.66
CA ALA A 63 -7.83 27.66 -17.85
C ALA A 63 -7.17 28.78 -17.03
N GLU A 64 -7.31 30.04 -17.45
CA GLU A 64 -6.70 31.23 -16.80
C GLU A 64 -7.21 31.48 -15.37
N ASP A 65 -8.39 30.97 -15.04
CA ASP A 65 -9.05 31.14 -13.75
C ASP A 65 -8.69 30.10 -12.69
N LEU A 66 -7.65 29.29 -12.94
CA LEU A 66 -7.17 28.32 -11.98
C LEU A 66 -6.35 28.98 -10.87
N ASP A 67 -6.59 28.59 -9.63
CA ASP A 67 -5.78 28.99 -8.47
C ASP A 67 -4.40 28.30 -8.49
N PHE A 68 -4.35 27.04 -8.93
CA PHE A 68 -3.09 26.31 -9.11
C PHE A 68 -3.28 25.03 -9.94
N VAL A 69 -2.16 24.48 -10.41
CA VAL A 69 -2.04 23.16 -11.01
C VAL A 69 -1.29 22.23 -10.05
N CYS A 70 -1.82 21.03 -9.79
CA CYS A 70 -1.10 19.99 -9.08
C CYS A 70 -0.46 19.02 -10.06
N ALA A 71 0.84 18.79 -9.95
CA ALA A 71 1.60 17.86 -10.77
C ALA A 71 2.20 16.73 -9.93
N SER A 72 2.28 15.53 -10.50
CA SER A 72 3.09 14.45 -9.93
C SER A 72 4.57 14.81 -10.03
N THR A 73 5.40 14.39 -9.07
CA THR A 73 6.87 14.55 -9.15
C THR A 73 7.50 13.83 -10.35
N ALA A 74 6.76 12.87 -10.96
CA ALA A 74 7.19 12.14 -12.15
C ALA A 74 6.80 12.84 -13.47
N VAL A 75 6.17 14.03 -13.43
CA VAL A 75 5.71 14.77 -14.61
C VAL A 75 6.85 15.64 -15.15
N GLU A 76 7.19 15.42 -16.43
CA GLU A 76 8.23 16.18 -17.11
C GLU A 76 7.72 17.56 -17.57
N ASP A 77 8.59 18.57 -17.57
CA ASP A 77 8.28 19.96 -17.98
C ASP A 77 7.79 20.09 -19.44
N ILE A 78 8.03 19.07 -20.27
CA ILE A 78 7.57 19.04 -21.67
C ILE A 78 6.09 18.73 -21.82
N ILE A 79 5.40 18.34 -20.76
CA ILE A 79 3.99 17.99 -20.81
C ILE A 79 3.15 19.23 -21.12
N PRO A 80 2.17 19.13 -22.07
CA PRO A 80 1.39 20.27 -22.50
C PRO A 80 0.70 21.05 -21.39
N ASP A 81 0.13 20.35 -20.39
CA ASP A 81 -0.53 20.99 -19.24
C ASP A 81 0.44 21.81 -18.39
N ILE A 82 1.65 21.30 -18.16
CA ILE A 82 2.68 22.02 -17.38
C ILE A 82 3.16 23.25 -18.16
N ARG A 83 3.33 23.10 -19.47
CA ARG A 83 3.72 24.23 -20.34
C ARG A 83 2.63 25.31 -20.34
N ALA A 84 1.37 24.94 -20.54
CA ALA A 84 0.24 25.85 -20.52
C ALA A 84 0.11 26.58 -19.16
N ALA A 85 0.35 25.88 -18.04
CA ALA A 85 0.36 26.49 -16.71
C ALA A 85 1.46 27.55 -16.57
N LYS A 86 2.68 27.27 -17.05
CA LYS A 86 3.80 28.21 -17.05
C LYS A 86 3.54 29.43 -17.93
N GLU A 87 3.03 29.23 -19.15
CA GLU A 87 2.65 30.29 -20.09
C GLU A 87 1.61 31.26 -19.52
N LYS A 88 0.64 30.71 -18.77
CA LYS A 88 -0.42 31.48 -18.10
C LYS A 88 -0.06 31.97 -16.71
N ASN A 89 1.19 31.78 -16.26
CA ASN A 89 1.67 32.13 -14.92
C ASN A 89 0.83 31.56 -13.77
N ILE A 90 0.26 30.35 -13.95
CA ILE A 90 -0.53 29.66 -12.92
C ILE A 90 0.44 28.91 -11.99
N PRO A 91 0.32 29.05 -10.65
CA PRO A 91 1.17 28.36 -9.70
C PRO A 91 1.11 26.84 -9.89
N ILE A 92 2.26 26.17 -9.88
CA ILE A 92 2.37 24.71 -9.95
C ILE A 92 2.81 24.20 -8.58
N LYS A 93 2.06 23.25 -8.03
CA LYS A 93 2.38 22.56 -6.78
C LYS A 93 2.66 21.08 -7.08
N THR A 94 3.62 20.51 -6.40
CA THR A 94 3.82 19.07 -6.44
C THR A 94 2.79 18.33 -5.56
N ARG A 95 2.53 17.06 -5.88
CA ARG A 95 1.65 16.23 -5.04
C ARG A 95 2.08 16.18 -3.56
N PRO A 96 3.38 15.98 -3.20
CA PRO A 96 3.79 15.98 -1.79
C PRO A 96 3.52 17.31 -1.08
N GLU A 97 3.77 18.45 -1.74
CA GLU A 97 3.48 19.77 -1.16
C GLU A 97 1.98 19.96 -0.90
N LEU A 98 1.13 19.64 -1.88
CA LEU A 98 -0.31 19.76 -1.74
C LEU A 98 -0.88 18.81 -0.67
N LEU A 99 -0.32 17.59 -0.57
CA LEU A 99 -0.69 16.63 0.47
C LEU A 99 -0.31 17.16 1.86
N ALA A 100 0.90 17.69 2.02
CA ALA A 100 1.34 18.29 3.28
C ALA A 100 0.52 19.53 3.65
N GLU A 101 0.21 20.41 2.71
CA GLU A 101 -0.70 21.55 2.93
C GLU A 101 -2.09 21.09 3.39
N THR A 102 -2.65 20.06 2.76
CA THR A 102 -3.95 19.47 3.12
C THR A 102 -3.89 18.88 4.52
N PHE A 103 -2.87 18.11 4.82
CA PHE A 103 -2.63 17.47 6.12
C PHE A 103 -2.53 18.48 7.27
N HIS A 104 -1.84 19.60 7.06
CA HIS A 104 -1.64 20.62 8.09
C HIS A 104 -2.89 21.46 8.39
N GLN A 105 -3.95 21.35 7.58
CA GLN A 105 -5.23 22.03 7.88
C GLN A 105 -5.99 21.37 9.05
N TYR A 106 -5.63 20.12 9.39
CA TYR A 106 -6.31 19.37 10.44
C TYR A 106 -5.61 19.52 11.79
N LYS A 107 -6.44 19.62 12.86
CA LYS A 107 -5.95 19.78 14.23
C LYS A 107 -5.19 18.55 14.72
N TYR A 108 -5.76 17.37 14.47
CA TYR A 108 -5.21 16.07 14.84
C TYR A 108 -4.76 15.36 13.56
N ASN A 109 -3.53 15.58 13.16
CA ASN A 109 -2.97 14.98 11.96
C ASN A 109 -1.98 13.87 12.32
N ILE A 110 -2.21 12.70 11.70
CA ILE A 110 -1.49 11.45 11.95
C ILE A 110 -0.73 11.06 10.69
N ALA A 111 0.57 10.86 10.81
CA ALA A 111 1.41 10.42 9.71
C ALA A 111 2.02 9.05 10.03
N VAL A 112 1.80 8.08 9.13
CA VAL A 112 2.26 6.70 9.29
C VAL A 112 3.48 6.47 8.41
N GLY A 113 4.65 6.37 9.02
CA GLY A 113 5.93 6.06 8.38
C GLY A 113 6.41 4.65 8.69
N GLY A 114 7.51 4.27 8.04
CA GLY A 114 8.18 2.97 8.19
C GLY A 114 8.37 2.26 6.85
N THR A 115 9.33 1.36 6.76
CA THR A 115 9.67 0.65 5.54
C THR A 115 8.52 -0.22 5.02
N SER A 116 7.76 -0.87 5.92
CA SER A 116 6.62 -1.73 5.58
C SER A 116 5.44 -1.48 6.51
N GLY A 117 4.20 -1.83 6.08
CA GLY A 117 2.99 -1.75 6.91
C GLY A 117 2.24 -0.43 6.85
N LYS A 118 2.80 0.66 6.29
CA LYS A 118 2.20 2.00 6.22
C LYS A 118 0.74 1.98 5.76
N THR A 119 0.48 1.46 4.58
CA THR A 119 -0.85 1.42 3.94
C THR A 119 -1.89 0.71 4.80
N THR A 120 -1.55 -0.46 5.33
CA THR A 120 -2.47 -1.25 6.16
C THR A 120 -2.73 -0.57 7.51
N THR A 121 -1.69 -0.03 8.14
CA THR A 121 -1.84 0.71 9.42
C THR A 121 -2.67 1.97 9.23
N THR A 122 -2.44 2.76 8.17
CA THR A 122 -3.25 3.94 7.80
C THR A 122 -4.72 3.57 7.61
N ALA A 123 -4.98 2.46 6.88
CA ALA A 123 -6.32 1.95 6.65
C ALA A 123 -7.01 1.51 7.96
N MET A 124 -6.30 0.78 8.84
CA MET A 124 -6.83 0.36 10.14
C MET A 124 -7.17 1.53 11.05
N ILE A 125 -6.28 2.52 11.17
CA ILE A 125 -6.53 3.75 11.94
C ILE A 125 -7.77 4.45 11.39
N GLY A 126 -7.82 4.63 10.07
CA GLY A 126 -8.96 5.29 9.41
C GLY A 126 -10.27 4.56 9.64
N TYR A 127 -10.28 3.23 9.49
CA TYR A 127 -11.46 2.41 9.69
C TYR A 127 -11.97 2.48 11.15
N ILE A 128 -11.07 2.32 12.13
CA ILE A 128 -11.45 2.41 13.56
C ILE A 128 -12.04 3.78 13.87
N LEU A 129 -11.38 4.87 13.47
CA LEU A 129 -11.85 6.23 13.75
C LEU A 129 -13.18 6.52 13.07
N ASP A 130 -13.40 6.04 11.86
CA ASP A 130 -14.66 6.21 11.14
C ASP A 130 -15.81 5.47 11.85
N LYS A 131 -15.62 4.18 12.16
CA LYS A 131 -16.63 3.36 12.85
C LYS A 131 -16.88 3.80 14.29
N ALA A 132 -15.89 4.40 14.95
CA ALA A 132 -16.06 5.05 16.27
C ALA A 132 -16.68 6.47 16.18
N GLY A 133 -17.12 6.92 15.00
CA GLY A 133 -17.80 8.22 14.82
C GLY A 133 -16.88 9.44 14.94
N LYS A 134 -15.55 9.28 14.86
CA LYS A 134 -14.56 10.38 14.96
C LYS A 134 -14.42 11.21 13.68
N LYS A 135 -15.10 10.86 12.61
CA LYS A 135 -15.18 11.59 11.33
C LYS A 135 -13.81 11.94 10.71
N PRO A 136 -12.92 10.95 10.46
CA PRO A 136 -11.59 11.22 9.91
C PRO A 136 -11.64 11.60 8.42
N CYS A 137 -10.58 12.30 7.97
CA CYS A 137 -10.13 12.35 6.60
C CYS A 137 -8.92 11.41 6.47
N VAL A 138 -8.99 10.41 5.59
CA VAL A 138 -7.90 9.45 5.41
C VAL A 138 -7.47 9.44 3.96
N ILE A 139 -6.16 9.51 3.72
CA ILE A 139 -5.54 9.37 2.40
C ILE A 139 -4.68 8.12 2.43
N ASN A 140 -5.16 7.07 1.78
CA ASN A 140 -4.52 5.76 1.79
C ASN A 140 -3.84 5.46 0.44
N GLY A 141 -2.68 4.82 0.48
CA GLY A 141 -1.95 4.42 -0.73
C GLY A 141 -2.56 3.22 -1.46
N GLY A 142 -3.42 2.45 -0.79
CA GLY A 142 -4.13 1.30 -1.34
C GLY A 142 -5.64 1.49 -1.34
N LEU A 143 -6.35 0.63 -2.08
CA LEU A 143 -7.81 0.65 -2.15
C LEU A 143 -8.41 -0.05 -0.92
N LEU A 144 -9.34 0.62 -0.22
CA LEU A 144 -10.01 0.15 0.98
C LEU A 144 -11.22 -0.70 0.61
N ARG A 145 -11.23 -1.99 0.96
CA ARG A 145 -12.30 -2.93 0.58
C ARG A 145 -13.66 -2.54 1.19
N ASP A 146 -13.66 -2.06 2.42
CA ASP A 146 -14.88 -1.67 3.14
C ASP A 146 -15.50 -0.34 2.67
N TYR A 147 -14.85 0.37 1.73
CA TYR A 147 -15.27 1.67 1.20
C TYR A 147 -15.47 1.67 -0.31
N GLU A 148 -15.67 0.50 -0.91
CA GLU A 148 -16.00 0.40 -2.33
C GLU A 148 -17.37 1.00 -2.60
N THR A 149 -17.42 1.91 -3.57
CA THR A 149 -18.65 2.58 -4.02
C THR A 149 -18.67 2.68 -5.55
N ASP A 150 -19.83 2.97 -6.09
CA ASP A 150 -19.99 3.22 -7.53
C ASP A 150 -19.65 4.66 -7.94
N THR A 151 -19.32 5.53 -6.98
CA THR A 151 -19.18 6.97 -7.21
C THR A 151 -17.83 7.53 -6.83
N GLY A 152 -16.89 6.73 -6.31
CA GLY A 152 -15.56 7.20 -5.91
C GLY A 152 -14.52 6.08 -5.90
N ILE A 153 -13.26 6.47 -5.94
CA ILE A 153 -12.14 5.53 -5.79
C ILE A 153 -11.97 5.27 -4.29
N PRO A 154 -11.99 4.01 -3.83
CA PRO A 154 -11.96 3.68 -2.40
C PRO A 154 -10.53 3.75 -1.80
N ASN A 155 -9.81 4.84 -2.07
CA ASN A 155 -8.50 5.12 -1.52
C ASN A 155 -8.51 6.29 -0.53
N ILE A 156 -9.70 6.75 -0.17
CA ILE A 156 -9.94 7.78 0.84
C ILE A 156 -11.10 7.38 1.76
N ILE A 157 -11.06 7.92 2.99
CA ILE A 157 -12.24 8.10 3.84
C ILE A 157 -12.37 9.60 4.04
N PHE A 158 -13.50 10.20 3.70
CA PHE A 158 -13.66 11.63 3.82
C PHE A 158 -14.87 11.99 4.67
N ASN A 159 -14.61 12.57 5.82
CA ASN A 159 -15.58 13.15 6.73
C ASN A 159 -15.11 14.56 7.15
N LYS A 160 -16.05 15.44 7.47
CA LYS A 160 -15.75 16.83 7.87
C LYS A 160 -15.47 16.91 9.37
N GLY A 161 -14.39 16.29 9.82
CA GLY A 161 -13.91 16.35 11.20
C GLY A 161 -12.51 16.97 11.28
N ASP A 162 -11.91 16.91 12.46
CA ASP A 162 -10.62 17.55 12.77
C ASP A 162 -9.42 16.59 12.65
N ILE A 163 -9.64 15.36 12.19
CA ILE A 163 -8.61 14.31 12.12
C ILE A 163 -8.22 14.07 10.67
N CYS A 164 -6.91 14.00 10.40
CA CYS A 164 -6.37 13.57 9.11
C CYS A 164 -5.35 12.44 9.31
N VAL A 165 -5.43 11.38 8.51
CA VAL A 165 -4.49 10.25 8.55
C VAL A 165 -3.88 10.06 7.16
N VAL A 166 -2.54 10.04 7.08
CA VAL A 166 -1.82 9.87 5.81
C VAL A 166 -0.65 8.90 5.95
N GLU A 167 -0.22 8.34 4.83
CA GLU A 167 1.08 7.66 4.73
C GLU A 167 2.20 8.68 4.55
N ALA A 168 3.27 8.55 5.32
CA ALA A 168 4.49 9.33 5.19
C ALA A 168 5.56 8.47 4.49
N ASP A 169 5.87 8.81 3.24
CA ASP A 169 6.79 8.03 2.41
C ASP A 169 8.24 8.49 2.64
N GLU A 170 9.07 7.58 3.12
CA GLU A 170 10.50 7.80 3.34
C GLU A 170 11.34 7.71 2.08
N SER A 171 10.85 7.05 1.03
CA SER A 171 11.62 6.74 -0.18
C SER A 171 11.92 7.99 -1.02
N ASN A 172 10.98 8.93 -1.09
CA ASN A 172 11.04 10.14 -1.90
C ASN A 172 11.30 11.42 -1.09
N GLY A 173 11.58 11.30 0.22
CA GLY A 173 11.84 12.44 1.09
C GLY A 173 10.60 13.25 1.50
N SER A 174 9.39 12.87 1.06
CA SER A 174 8.17 13.61 1.40
C SER A 174 7.82 13.55 2.89
N ILE A 175 8.34 12.58 3.62
CA ILE A 175 8.22 12.49 5.08
C ILE A 175 8.71 13.77 5.79
N ASP A 176 9.66 14.50 5.19
CA ASP A 176 10.21 15.75 5.76
C ASP A 176 9.24 16.94 5.71
N LEU A 177 8.18 16.83 4.91
CA LEU A 177 7.15 17.87 4.79
C LEU A 177 6.12 17.81 5.92
N TYR A 178 6.09 16.75 6.74
CA TYR A 178 5.08 16.55 7.77
C TYR A 178 5.54 17.00 9.15
N ASN A 179 4.66 17.74 9.86
CA ASN A 179 4.75 18.05 11.29
C ASN A 179 3.51 17.46 11.99
N PRO A 180 3.48 16.14 12.23
CA PRO A 180 2.29 15.45 12.69
C PRO A 180 1.97 15.76 14.17
N TYR A 181 0.68 15.64 14.53
CA TYR A 181 0.27 15.55 15.92
C TYR A 181 0.70 14.20 16.52
N ILE A 182 0.48 13.11 15.78
CA ILE A 182 0.98 11.77 16.12
C ILE A 182 1.75 11.22 14.91
N SER A 183 2.93 10.67 15.13
CA SER A 183 3.63 9.85 14.15
C SER A 183 3.64 8.38 14.54
N VAL A 184 3.59 7.52 13.54
CA VAL A 184 3.78 6.07 13.70
C VAL A 184 5.01 5.66 12.93
N VAL A 185 5.88 4.87 13.54
CA VAL A 185 7.02 4.21 12.88
C VAL A 185 6.83 2.71 13.00
N THR A 186 6.33 2.10 11.93
CA THR A 186 5.98 0.67 11.91
C THR A 186 7.21 -0.24 11.99
N ASN A 187 8.27 0.13 11.30
CA ASN A 187 9.58 -0.54 11.31
C ASN A 187 10.62 0.32 10.59
N ILE A 188 11.89 0.06 10.86
CA ILE A 188 13.04 0.63 10.14
C ILE A 188 13.89 -0.56 9.68
N SER A 189 13.91 -0.85 8.39
CA SER A 189 14.73 -1.88 7.77
C SER A 189 15.36 -1.35 6.48
N ALA A 190 16.46 -1.98 6.05
CA ALA A 190 17.15 -1.56 4.83
C ALA A 190 16.22 -1.74 3.62
N ASP A 191 16.07 -0.69 2.82
CA ASP A 191 15.37 -0.73 1.53
C ASP A 191 16.23 0.01 0.50
N HIS A 192 15.94 1.27 0.18
CA HIS A 192 16.69 2.06 -0.82
C HIS A 192 17.77 2.98 -0.23
N LYS A 193 17.82 3.11 1.10
CA LYS A 193 18.74 3.95 1.86
C LYS A 193 19.50 3.12 2.90
N SER A 194 20.67 3.59 3.33
CA SER A 194 21.39 2.96 4.44
C SER A 194 20.60 3.02 5.75
N LEU A 195 20.86 2.08 6.68
CA LEU A 195 20.20 2.09 7.98
C LEU A 195 20.49 3.37 8.78
N GLU A 196 21.66 3.96 8.60
CA GLU A 196 22.06 5.23 9.25
C GLU A 196 21.22 6.40 8.71
N GLU A 197 21.07 6.49 7.38
CA GLU A 197 20.22 7.52 6.75
C GLU A 197 18.75 7.38 7.15
N LEU A 198 18.23 6.15 7.18
CA LEU A 198 16.86 5.88 7.61
C LEU A 198 16.64 6.23 9.10
N THR A 199 17.60 5.87 9.95
CA THR A 199 17.52 6.20 11.39
C THR A 199 17.50 7.71 11.61
N ALA A 200 18.38 8.45 10.92
CA ALA A 200 18.40 9.92 10.98
C ALA A 200 17.08 10.52 10.46
N LEU A 201 16.55 10.01 9.35
CA LEU A 201 15.29 10.44 8.76
C LEU A 201 14.12 10.25 9.73
N PHE A 202 13.99 9.07 10.34
CA PHE A 202 12.92 8.78 11.29
C PHE A 202 13.11 9.52 12.62
N GLN A 203 14.35 9.78 13.07
CA GLN A 203 14.59 10.65 14.21
C GLN A 203 14.13 12.10 13.92
N ASN A 204 14.42 12.62 12.73
CA ASN A 204 13.92 13.93 12.32
C ASN A 204 12.39 13.98 12.23
N PHE A 205 11.76 12.90 11.77
CA PHE A 205 10.32 12.76 11.76
C PHE A 205 9.72 12.75 13.19
N ALA A 206 10.36 12.00 14.11
CA ALA A 206 9.99 12.00 15.52
C ALA A 206 10.16 13.40 16.15
N ASN A 207 11.25 14.12 15.87
CA ASN A 207 11.51 15.46 16.39
C ASN A 207 10.45 16.49 15.96
N ARG A 208 9.85 16.33 14.77
CA ARG A 208 8.77 17.19 14.27
C ARG A 208 7.37 16.80 14.79
N THR A 209 7.25 15.69 15.49
CA THR A 209 5.98 15.22 16.07
C THR A 209 5.63 16.05 17.31
N ARG A 210 4.37 16.51 17.38
CA ARG A 210 3.94 17.47 18.42
C ARG A 210 3.41 16.82 19.70
N HIS A 211 2.91 15.58 19.62
CA HIS A 211 2.24 14.94 20.77
C HIS A 211 2.84 13.59 21.14
N ALA A 212 2.79 12.59 20.28
CA ALA A 212 3.28 11.25 20.56
C ALA A 212 3.88 10.57 19.34
N VAL A 213 4.96 9.80 19.57
CA VAL A 213 5.57 8.92 18.59
C VAL A 213 5.24 7.48 18.96
N ILE A 214 4.57 6.75 18.06
CA ILE A 214 4.22 5.36 18.24
C ILE A 214 5.24 4.50 17.50
N ILE A 215 5.91 3.59 18.21
CA ILE A 215 7.02 2.80 17.67
C ILE A 215 6.81 1.31 17.84
N ASN A 216 7.36 0.53 16.93
CA ASN A 216 7.42 -0.91 17.05
C ASN A 216 8.64 -1.35 17.87
N ASP A 217 8.41 -1.81 19.09
CA ASP A 217 9.46 -2.27 20.01
C ASP A 217 10.18 -3.56 19.56
N ASP A 218 9.65 -4.27 18.57
CA ASP A 218 10.28 -5.45 18.01
C ASP A 218 11.49 -5.14 17.13
N TYR A 219 11.72 -3.85 16.80
CA TYR A 219 12.83 -3.37 15.96
C TYR A 219 13.79 -2.48 16.74
N ASP A 220 15.06 -2.87 16.80
CA ASP A 220 16.10 -2.15 17.55
C ASP A 220 16.24 -0.69 17.13
N LEU A 221 16.16 -0.39 15.85
CA LEU A 221 16.27 0.98 15.34
C LEU A 221 15.06 1.85 15.73
N CYS A 222 13.88 1.26 15.85
CA CYS A 222 12.70 1.98 16.35
C CYS A 222 12.87 2.35 17.83
N ARG A 223 13.42 1.43 18.66
CA ARG A 223 13.68 1.71 20.10
C ARG A 223 14.72 2.79 20.34
N GLN A 224 15.58 3.08 19.36
CA GLN A 224 16.58 4.14 19.47
C GLN A 224 16.00 5.54 19.25
N LEU A 225 14.80 5.65 18.70
CA LEU A 225 14.13 6.93 18.47
C LEU A 225 13.84 7.62 19.81
N LYS A 226 13.99 8.95 19.83
CA LYS A 226 13.80 9.77 21.02
C LYS A 226 12.70 10.78 20.79
N HIS A 227 11.78 10.87 21.75
CA HIS A 227 10.72 11.87 21.82
C HIS A 227 10.25 12.02 23.28
N GLN A 228 9.56 13.11 23.61
CA GLN A 228 9.02 13.34 24.96
C GLN A 228 7.94 12.32 25.36
N LYS A 229 7.15 11.85 24.40
CA LYS A 229 6.14 10.82 24.60
C LYS A 229 6.29 9.75 23.51
N ILE A 230 6.78 8.60 23.92
CA ILE A 230 6.87 7.40 23.09
C ILE A 230 5.85 6.40 23.62
N ILE A 231 5.15 5.73 22.70
CA ILE A 231 4.22 4.64 22.96
C ILE A 231 4.69 3.44 22.15
N GLY A 232 5.09 2.37 22.86
CA GLY A 232 5.61 1.16 22.25
C GLY A 232 4.52 0.13 21.96
N PHE A 233 4.60 -0.53 20.81
CA PHE A 233 3.82 -1.73 20.53
C PHE A 233 4.72 -2.90 20.15
N SER A 234 4.31 -4.12 20.50
CA SER A 234 5.14 -5.32 20.32
C SER A 234 4.33 -6.61 20.23
N LEU A 235 4.87 -7.58 19.49
CA LEU A 235 4.44 -8.98 19.52
C LEU A 235 5.36 -9.86 20.39
N LYS A 236 6.51 -9.32 20.86
CA LYS A 236 7.55 -10.06 21.58
C LYS A 236 7.75 -9.57 23.00
N ASN A 237 7.64 -8.25 23.21
CA ASN A 237 7.89 -7.61 24.50
C ASN A 237 6.58 -7.41 25.29
N PRO A 238 6.30 -8.21 26.34
CA PRO A 238 5.07 -8.06 27.14
C PRO A 238 5.05 -6.80 28.00
N GLN A 239 6.14 -6.03 28.06
CA GLN A 239 6.23 -4.76 28.79
C GLN A 239 5.93 -3.54 27.88
N ALA A 240 5.70 -3.76 26.58
CA ALA A 240 5.27 -2.67 25.70
C ALA A 240 3.88 -2.15 26.10
N ASP A 241 3.60 -0.87 25.81
CA ASP A 241 2.31 -0.24 26.13
C ASP A 241 1.14 -0.98 25.45
N PHE A 242 1.39 -1.49 24.24
CA PHE A 242 0.46 -2.34 23.49
C PHE A 242 1.13 -3.66 23.11
N TYR A 243 0.68 -4.74 23.73
CA TYR A 243 1.21 -6.08 23.51
C TYR A 243 0.10 -7.06 23.11
N ALA A 244 0.35 -7.85 22.07
CA ALA A 244 -0.51 -8.96 21.69
C ALA A 244 0.17 -10.30 21.98
N ALA A 245 -0.55 -11.19 22.68
CA ALA A 245 -0.12 -12.55 22.97
C ALA A 245 -0.89 -13.60 22.18
N ASN A 246 -0.47 -14.86 22.30
CA ASN A 246 -1.18 -16.05 21.80
C ASN A 246 -1.66 -15.94 20.35
N ILE A 247 -0.78 -15.38 19.48
CA ILE A 247 -1.09 -15.17 18.06
C ILE A 247 -1.21 -16.51 17.37
N LYS A 248 -2.37 -16.77 16.75
CA LYS A 248 -2.67 -18.02 16.05
C LYS A 248 -3.20 -17.74 14.65
N PRO A 249 -2.66 -18.39 13.60
CA PRO A 249 -3.21 -18.31 12.26
C PRO A 249 -4.58 -19.02 12.21
N LEU A 250 -5.55 -18.40 11.53
CA LEU A 250 -6.85 -18.96 11.19
C LEU A 250 -6.99 -19.06 9.66
N PRO A 251 -7.83 -19.93 9.09
CA PRO A 251 -7.93 -20.11 7.63
C PRO A 251 -8.04 -18.80 6.83
N HIS A 252 -8.73 -17.79 7.37
CA HIS A 252 -8.96 -16.50 6.71
C HIS A 252 -8.59 -15.29 7.58
N GLY A 253 -7.70 -15.47 8.57
CA GLY A 253 -7.36 -14.39 9.47
C GLY A 253 -6.29 -14.73 10.49
N THR A 254 -6.25 -13.96 11.56
CA THR A 254 -5.30 -14.16 12.67
C THR A 254 -6.00 -13.89 14.01
N GLN A 255 -5.93 -14.83 14.93
CA GLN A 255 -6.41 -14.68 16.31
C GLN A 255 -5.27 -14.16 17.20
N TYR A 256 -5.59 -13.33 18.18
CA TYR A 256 -4.62 -12.80 19.16
C TYR A 256 -5.31 -12.41 20.45
N ASP A 257 -4.56 -12.35 21.53
CA ASP A 257 -5.02 -11.85 22.82
C ASP A 257 -4.51 -10.43 23.06
N LEU A 258 -5.41 -9.53 23.47
CA LEU A 258 -5.12 -8.16 23.89
C LEU A 258 -5.68 -7.91 25.28
N ASN A 259 -4.81 -7.62 26.27
CA ASN A 259 -5.20 -7.35 27.65
C ASN A 259 -6.16 -8.42 28.24
N GLY A 260 -5.85 -9.70 28.00
CA GLY A 260 -6.60 -10.85 28.55
C GLY A 260 -7.90 -11.20 27.82
N LYS A 261 -8.23 -10.53 26.71
CA LYS A 261 -9.37 -10.83 25.84
C LYS A 261 -8.91 -11.26 24.46
N THR A 262 -9.53 -12.29 23.91
CA THR A 262 -9.22 -12.84 22.58
C THR A 262 -10.03 -12.11 21.50
N PHE A 263 -9.33 -11.73 20.40
CA PHE A 263 -9.90 -11.09 19.22
C PHE A 263 -9.48 -11.82 17.95
N THR A 264 -10.22 -11.60 16.88
CA THR A 264 -9.90 -12.10 15.54
C THR A 264 -9.75 -10.92 14.58
N LEU A 265 -8.66 -10.92 13.83
CA LEU A 265 -8.43 -10.00 12.71
C LEU A 265 -8.64 -10.77 11.41
N ASN A 266 -9.49 -10.28 10.51
CA ASN A 266 -9.76 -10.90 9.20
C ASN A 266 -8.63 -10.66 8.18
N LEU A 267 -7.40 -10.61 8.65
CA LEU A 267 -6.20 -10.45 7.83
C LEU A 267 -5.16 -11.51 8.20
N ILE A 268 -4.47 -12.01 7.19
CA ILE A 268 -3.43 -13.03 7.31
C ILE A 268 -2.14 -12.41 7.88
N GLY A 269 -1.53 -13.09 8.83
CA GLY A 269 -0.16 -12.84 9.29
C GLY A 269 -0.04 -12.00 10.56
N ALA A 270 0.90 -12.40 11.42
CA ALA A 270 1.20 -11.73 12.69
C ALA A 270 1.59 -10.25 12.52
N PHE A 271 2.24 -9.89 11.39
CA PHE A 271 2.57 -8.50 11.12
C PHE A 271 1.33 -7.58 10.99
N ASN A 272 0.16 -8.14 10.60
CA ASN A 272 -1.09 -7.38 10.62
C ASN A 272 -1.63 -7.18 12.04
N VAL A 273 -1.32 -8.09 12.98
CA VAL A 273 -1.59 -7.85 14.40
C VAL A 273 -0.70 -6.70 14.92
N ALA A 274 0.58 -6.65 14.53
CA ALA A 274 1.45 -5.51 14.87
C ALA A 274 0.91 -4.19 14.30
N ASN A 275 0.44 -4.17 13.05
CA ASN A 275 -0.21 -3.01 12.43
C ASN A 275 -1.48 -2.59 13.21
N ALA A 276 -2.27 -3.57 13.70
CA ALA A 276 -3.45 -3.32 14.52
C ALA A 276 -3.08 -2.71 15.88
N LEU A 277 -2.03 -3.19 16.54
CA LEU A 277 -1.54 -2.60 17.80
C LEU A 277 -1.14 -1.14 17.62
N ALA A 278 -0.42 -0.81 16.53
CA ALA A 278 -0.10 0.57 16.18
C ALA A 278 -1.38 1.41 15.99
N ALA A 279 -2.39 0.86 15.31
CA ALA A 279 -3.67 1.53 15.12
C ALA A 279 -4.42 1.74 16.46
N PHE A 280 -4.39 0.77 17.37
CA PHE A 280 -5.00 0.89 18.69
C PHE A 280 -4.32 1.99 19.52
N ALA A 281 -2.99 2.07 19.45
CA ALA A 281 -2.23 3.11 20.12
C ALA A 281 -2.62 4.52 19.62
N VAL A 282 -2.71 4.73 18.30
CA VAL A 282 -3.18 5.99 17.70
C VAL A 282 -4.60 6.31 18.15
N CYS A 283 -5.51 5.34 18.03
CA CYS A 283 -6.92 5.54 18.33
C CYS A 283 -7.15 5.78 19.82
N GLY A 284 -6.36 5.17 20.70
CA GLY A 284 -6.33 5.42 22.15
C GLY A 284 -6.03 6.88 22.48
N GLU A 285 -5.02 7.48 21.83
CA GLU A 285 -4.67 8.90 21.98
C GLU A 285 -5.79 9.85 21.46
N LEU A 286 -6.70 9.35 20.64
CA LEU A 286 -7.85 10.08 20.11
C LEU A 286 -9.17 9.70 20.79
N GLY A 287 -9.09 8.99 21.92
CA GLY A 287 -10.24 8.68 22.80
C GLY A 287 -11.12 7.54 22.29
N VAL A 288 -10.54 6.51 21.65
CA VAL A 288 -11.18 5.22 21.37
C VAL A 288 -10.47 4.16 22.20
N ALA A 289 -11.18 3.49 23.11
CA ALA A 289 -10.59 2.49 23.98
C ALA A 289 -9.99 1.31 23.18
N PRO A 290 -8.85 0.71 23.60
CA PRO A 290 -8.19 -0.36 22.85
C PRO A 290 -9.08 -1.58 22.55
N HIS A 291 -9.94 -1.99 23.50
CA HIS A 291 -10.90 -3.08 23.31
C HIS A 291 -12.00 -2.73 22.30
N GLU A 292 -12.52 -1.50 22.34
CA GLU A 292 -13.47 -0.99 21.36
C GLU A 292 -12.86 -0.96 19.96
N ALA A 293 -11.62 -0.47 19.85
CA ALA A 293 -10.87 -0.47 18.59
C ALA A 293 -10.66 -1.89 18.05
N ALA A 294 -10.35 -2.85 18.92
CA ALA A 294 -10.19 -4.25 18.54
C ALA A 294 -11.52 -4.89 18.10
N GLU A 295 -12.63 -4.61 18.77
CA GLU A 295 -13.97 -5.07 18.37
C GLU A 295 -14.39 -4.49 17.01
N ILE A 296 -14.15 -3.21 16.77
CA ILE A 296 -14.39 -2.57 15.48
C ILE A 296 -13.56 -3.27 14.38
N LEU A 297 -12.28 -3.52 14.64
CA LEU A 297 -11.35 -4.02 13.64
C LEU A 297 -11.62 -5.48 13.23
N GLN A 298 -12.40 -6.25 13.99
CA GLN A 298 -12.83 -7.60 13.59
C GLN A 298 -13.65 -7.61 12.28
N ASN A 299 -14.29 -6.49 11.94
CA ASN A 299 -15.06 -6.35 10.70
C ASN A 299 -14.28 -5.68 9.56
N PHE A 300 -13.00 -5.44 9.74
CA PHE A 300 -12.15 -4.85 8.71
C PHE A 300 -11.67 -5.91 7.71
N HIS A 301 -11.90 -5.69 6.42
CA HIS A 301 -11.52 -6.61 5.34
C HIS A 301 -10.22 -6.24 4.63
N GLY A 302 -9.54 -5.20 5.09
CA GLY A 302 -8.21 -4.81 4.61
C GLY A 302 -8.20 -3.90 3.38
N THR A 303 -7.04 -3.86 2.78
CA THR A 303 -6.78 -3.15 1.52
C THR A 303 -6.57 -4.15 0.39
N LYS A 304 -7.02 -3.81 -0.80
CA LYS A 304 -6.81 -4.66 -1.99
C LYS A 304 -5.34 -4.97 -2.18
N ARG A 305 -5.10 -6.19 -2.63
CA ARG A 305 -3.76 -6.68 -3.00
C ARG A 305 -2.74 -6.65 -1.84
N ARG A 306 -3.18 -6.90 -0.60
CA ARG A 306 -2.32 -7.04 0.59
C ARG A 306 -2.62 -8.37 1.29
N LEU A 307 -2.14 -9.48 0.74
CA LEU A 307 -2.55 -10.85 1.07
C LEU A 307 -4.09 -10.96 1.08
N GLU A 308 -4.71 -10.35 0.09
CA GLU A 308 -6.16 -10.33 -0.07
C GLU A 308 -6.66 -11.70 -0.48
N ILE A 309 -7.48 -12.32 0.35
CA ILE A 309 -8.17 -13.56 -0.02
C ILE A 309 -9.29 -13.21 -0.99
N ILE A 310 -9.14 -13.63 -2.25
CA ILE A 310 -10.14 -13.44 -3.31
C ILE A 310 -11.30 -14.43 -3.14
N GLY A 311 -10.97 -15.66 -2.76
CA GLY A 311 -11.98 -16.70 -2.48
C GLY A 311 -11.35 -18.06 -2.31
N THR A 312 -12.21 -19.05 -2.05
CA THR A 312 -11.86 -20.47 -1.96
C THR A 312 -12.81 -21.29 -2.83
N HIS A 313 -12.27 -22.10 -3.73
CA HIS A 313 -13.01 -23.07 -4.54
C HIS A 313 -12.33 -24.42 -4.44
N ARG A 314 -13.10 -25.51 -4.28
CA ARG A 314 -12.60 -26.88 -4.09
C ARG A 314 -11.46 -26.96 -3.06
N ASN A 315 -11.63 -26.26 -1.92
CA ASN A 315 -10.63 -26.16 -0.86
C ASN A 315 -9.27 -25.55 -1.32
N ILE A 316 -9.21 -24.89 -2.48
CA ILE A 316 -8.06 -24.13 -2.99
C ILE A 316 -8.33 -22.65 -2.74
N THR A 317 -7.44 -21.98 -2.01
CA THR A 317 -7.58 -20.55 -1.69
C THR A 317 -6.77 -19.71 -2.65
N VAL A 318 -7.39 -18.72 -3.31
CA VAL A 318 -6.71 -17.76 -4.21
C VAL A 318 -6.49 -16.44 -3.48
N ILE A 319 -5.25 -15.93 -3.54
CA ILE A 319 -4.78 -14.75 -2.80
C ILE A 319 -4.09 -13.78 -3.76
N ASP A 320 -4.44 -12.49 -3.67
CA ASP A 320 -3.78 -11.38 -4.40
C ASP A 320 -2.84 -10.61 -3.46
N ASP A 321 -1.59 -10.41 -3.87
CA ASP A 321 -0.60 -9.70 -3.07
C ASP A 321 0.25 -8.73 -3.90
N PHE A 322 0.53 -7.57 -3.33
CA PHE A 322 1.33 -6.50 -3.95
C PHE A 322 2.84 -6.64 -3.71
N ALA A 323 3.31 -7.74 -3.08
CA ALA A 323 4.71 -7.95 -2.80
C ALA A 323 5.55 -7.93 -4.09
N HIS A 324 6.66 -7.18 -4.08
CA HIS A 324 7.48 -6.94 -5.28
C HIS A 324 8.95 -6.62 -4.98
N ASN A 325 9.36 -6.60 -3.72
CA ASN A 325 10.74 -6.46 -3.29
C ASN A 325 11.08 -7.57 -2.27
N PRO A 326 12.37 -7.80 -1.96
CA PRO A 326 12.80 -8.91 -1.11
C PRO A 326 12.06 -8.95 0.24
N ASP A 327 12.01 -7.85 0.98
CA ASP A 327 11.40 -7.79 2.31
C ASP A 327 9.91 -8.13 2.29
N LYS A 328 9.17 -7.60 1.29
CA LYS A 328 7.73 -7.87 1.15
C LYS A 328 7.48 -9.32 0.75
N VAL A 329 8.27 -9.88 -0.17
CA VAL A 329 8.19 -11.29 -0.54
C VAL A 329 8.46 -12.18 0.66
N LYS A 330 9.52 -11.90 1.42
CA LYS A 330 9.83 -12.61 2.67
C LYS A 330 8.68 -12.57 3.68
N ALA A 331 8.12 -11.39 3.92
CA ALA A 331 7.00 -11.21 4.86
C ALA A 331 5.76 -11.99 4.41
N SER A 332 5.39 -11.90 3.13
CA SER A 332 4.24 -12.60 2.57
C SER A 332 4.41 -14.12 2.60
N VAL A 333 5.56 -14.63 2.16
CA VAL A 333 5.85 -16.08 2.18
C VAL A 333 5.87 -16.60 3.60
N SER A 334 6.50 -15.89 4.54
CA SER A 334 6.53 -16.28 5.96
C SER A 334 5.14 -16.32 6.58
N ALA A 335 4.27 -15.36 6.25
CA ALA A 335 2.89 -15.37 6.72
C ALA A 335 2.10 -16.56 6.17
N LEU A 336 2.23 -16.82 4.87
CA LEU A 336 1.54 -17.91 4.19
C LEU A 336 2.01 -19.30 4.66
N ARG A 337 3.29 -19.42 5.07
CA ARG A 337 3.85 -20.67 5.62
C ARG A 337 3.29 -21.07 6.97
N GLN A 338 2.62 -20.17 7.68
CA GLN A 338 1.94 -20.51 8.94
C GLN A 338 0.66 -21.33 8.72
N TYR A 339 0.20 -21.43 7.48
CA TYR A 339 -1.01 -22.19 7.10
C TYR A 339 -0.64 -23.56 6.51
N PRO A 340 -1.49 -24.56 6.67
CA PRO A 340 -1.29 -25.85 5.99
C PRO A 340 -1.46 -25.71 4.48
N GLY A 341 -0.99 -26.72 3.76
CA GLY A 341 -1.09 -26.79 2.31
C GLY A 341 0.17 -26.32 1.59
N ARG A 342 0.21 -26.62 0.31
CA ARG A 342 1.28 -26.25 -0.62
C ARG A 342 1.04 -24.83 -1.13
N LEU A 343 2.10 -24.09 -1.35
CA LEU A 343 2.04 -22.78 -2.03
C LEU A 343 2.28 -22.94 -3.52
N ILE A 344 1.42 -22.36 -4.33
CA ILE A 344 1.66 -22.11 -5.76
C ILE A 344 1.70 -20.59 -5.92
N ILE A 345 2.89 -20.04 -6.10
CA ILE A 345 3.09 -18.59 -6.20
C ILE A 345 3.38 -18.21 -7.63
N MET A 346 2.55 -17.37 -8.24
CA MET A 346 2.90 -16.65 -9.45
C MET A 346 3.46 -15.28 -9.06
N PHE A 347 4.72 -15.04 -9.38
CA PHE A 347 5.34 -13.74 -9.17
C PHE A 347 5.50 -13.03 -10.52
N GLN A 348 4.76 -11.92 -10.71
CA GLN A 348 4.90 -11.04 -11.87
C GLN A 348 5.93 -9.95 -11.57
N PRO A 349 7.18 -10.10 -12.03
CA PRO A 349 8.18 -9.04 -11.87
C PRO A 349 7.82 -7.84 -12.75
N HIS A 350 8.25 -6.64 -12.36
CA HIS A 350 7.99 -5.43 -13.14
C HIS A 350 9.22 -4.53 -13.21
N GLY A 351 9.46 -3.97 -14.40
CA GLY A 351 10.58 -3.07 -14.66
C GLY A 351 11.93 -3.78 -14.70
N PHE A 352 12.64 -3.65 -15.81
CA PHE A 352 13.93 -4.31 -16.02
C PHE A 352 15.03 -3.80 -15.07
N GLY A 353 15.04 -2.50 -14.75
CA GLY A 353 15.99 -1.90 -13.81
C GLY A 353 15.90 -2.52 -12.40
N PRO A 354 14.74 -2.48 -11.73
CA PRO A 354 14.54 -3.15 -10.45
C PRO A 354 14.88 -4.64 -10.46
N MET A 355 14.52 -5.37 -11.52
CA MET A 355 14.84 -6.81 -11.59
C MET A 355 16.35 -7.07 -11.77
N ARG A 356 17.06 -6.16 -12.42
CA ARG A 356 18.54 -6.25 -12.52
C ARG A 356 19.20 -6.06 -11.14
N SER A 357 18.70 -5.15 -10.33
CA SER A 357 19.29 -4.86 -9.01
C SER A 357 18.82 -5.81 -7.91
N LEU A 358 17.52 -6.13 -7.85
CA LEU A 358 16.91 -6.86 -6.73
C LEU A 358 16.45 -8.28 -7.07
N GLY A 359 16.43 -8.65 -8.37
CA GLY A 359 15.84 -9.92 -8.81
C GLY A 359 16.47 -11.16 -8.14
N LYS A 360 17.78 -11.17 -7.95
CA LYS A 360 18.47 -12.28 -7.28
C LYS A 360 18.11 -12.39 -5.80
N GLU A 361 18.00 -11.27 -5.10
CA GLU A 361 17.59 -11.24 -3.69
C GLU A 361 16.13 -11.70 -3.53
N ILE A 362 15.24 -11.27 -4.43
CA ILE A 362 13.86 -11.76 -4.47
C ILE A 362 13.83 -13.28 -4.64
N MET A 363 14.63 -13.85 -5.54
CA MET A 363 14.70 -15.29 -5.73
C MET A 363 15.23 -16.02 -4.50
N GLN A 364 16.21 -15.46 -3.79
CA GLN A 364 16.72 -16.01 -2.54
C GLN A 364 15.62 -16.09 -1.47
N GLU A 365 14.78 -15.05 -1.34
CA GLU A 365 13.66 -15.06 -0.39
C GLU A 365 12.62 -16.13 -0.75
N PHE A 366 12.29 -16.32 -2.03
CA PHE A 366 11.43 -17.42 -2.46
C PHE A 366 12.05 -18.79 -2.15
N VAL A 367 13.30 -19.01 -2.52
CA VAL A 367 13.99 -20.30 -2.30
C VAL A 367 14.08 -20.64 -0.83
N THR A 368 14.38 -19.63 0.02
CA THR A 368 14.51 -19.82 1.46
C THR A 368 13.15 -20.04 2.16
N GLY A 369 12.12 -19.34 1.70
CA GLY A 369 10.80 -19.37 2.36
C GLY A 369 9.86 -20.47 1.86
N MET A 370 10.08 -21.01 0.66
CA MET A 370 9.22 -22.03 0.06
C MET A 370 9.73 -23.44 0.36
N LYS A 371 8.82 -24.41 0.50
CA LYS A 371 9.15 -25.84 0.60
C LYS A 371 9.50 -26.45 -0.74
N ALA A 372 10.06 -27.66 -0.74
CA ALA A 372 10.47 -28.35 -1.97
C ALA A 372 9.28 -28.60 -2.92
N ASP A 373 8.11 -28.94 -2.37
CA ASP A 373 6.86 -29.22 -3.10
C ASP A 373 6.08 -27.99 -3.52
N ASP A 374 6.42 -26.79 -2.99
CA ASP A 374 5.82 -25.54 -3.43
C ASP A 374 6.27 -25.18 -4.85
N ILE A 375 5.40 -24.53 -5.60
CA ILE A 375 5.63 -24.17 -7.00
C ILE A 375 5.80 -22.65 -7.12
N LEU A 376 6.88 -22.21 -7.78
CA LEU A 376 7.09 -20.82 -8.18
C LEU A 376 6.89 -20.71 -9.71
N VAL A 377 6.04 -19.78 -10.11
CA VAL A 377 5.72 -19.50 -11.51
C VAL A 377 6.05 -18.04 -11.81
N MET A 378 6.77 -17.78 -12.89
CA MET A 378 7.10 -16.41 -13.29
C MET A 378 6.75 -16.19 -14.77
N PRO A 379 5.80 -15.31 -15.08
CA PRO A 379 5.66 -14.77 -16.42
C PRO A 379 6.76 -13.75 -16.71
N GLU A 380 6.90 -13.34 -17.98
CA GLU A 380 7.93 -12.36 -18.39
C GLU A 380 7.76 -11.03 -17.66
N ILE A 381 8.87 -10.29 -17.52
CA ILE A 381 8.93 -9.01 -16.80
C ILE A 381 7.91 -8.02 -17.38
N PHE A 382 7.01 -7.53 -16.55
CA PHE A 382 6.00 -6.54 -16.95
C PHE A 382 6.69 -5.20 -17.27
N PHE A 383 6.54 -4.75 -18.52
CA PHE A 383 7.11 -3.50 -18.98
C PHE A 383 6.24 -2.30 -18.60
N VAL A 384 6.74 -1.45 -17.72
CA VAL A 384 6.03 -0.27 -17.21
C VAL A 384 6.22 1.00 -18.07
N GLY A 385 7.00 0.90 -19.18
CA GLY A 385 7.30 2.03 -20.04
C GLY A 385 8.70 2.62 -19.84
N GLY A 386 9.05 3.63 -20.66
CA GLY A 386 10.37 4.29 -20.62
C GLY A 386 11.41 3.67 -21.55
N THR A 387 12.58 4.32 -21.65
CA THR A 387 13.75 3.88 -22.43
C THR A 387 14.67 3.08 -21.50
N VAL A 388 14.44 1.77 -21.36
CA VAL A 388 15.25 0.90 -20.51
C VAL A 388 15.82 -0.25 -21.31
N SER A 389 17.06 -0.66 -20.98
CA SER A 389 17.64 -1.90 -21.51
C SER A 389 16.84 -3.12 -21.03
N LYS A 390 16.51 -4.02 -21.96
CA LYS A 390 15.79 -5.28 -21.69
C LYS A 390 16.79 -6.45 -21.69
N ASP A 391 17.84 -6.34 -20.90
CA ASP A 391 18.99 -7.24 -20.82
C ASP A 391 18.87 -8.28 -19.70
N ILE A 392 17.72 -8.41 -19.09
CA ILE A 392 17.35 -9.44 -18.10
C ILE A 392 15.94 -9.95 -18.41
N SER A 393 15.68 -11.20 -18.15
CA SER A 393 14.38 -11.86 -18.33
C SER A 393 13.94 -12.58 -17.05
N SER A 394 12.67 -12.94 -16.95
CA SER A 394 12.20 -13.83 -15.88
C SER A 394 12.82 -15.21 -15.97
N LEU A 395 13.22 -15.67 -17.16
CA LEU A 395 13.94 -16.95 -17.35
C LEU A 395 15.30 -16.94 -16.65
N ASP A 396 16.04 -15.82 -16.68
CA ASP A 396 17.33 -15.70 -15.98
C ASP A 396 17.15 -15.85 -14.47
N LEU A 397 16.07 -15.25 -13.92
CA LEU A 397 15.73 -15.35 -12.50
C LEU A 397 15.30 -16.77 -12.10
N ILE A 398 14.52 -17.45 -12.93
CA ILE A 398 14.16 -18.86 -12.72
C ILE A 398 15.40 -19.75 -12.76
N ASN A 399 16.30 -19.55 -13.72
CA ASN A 399 17.56 -20.31 -13.79
C ASN A 399 18.43 -20.06 -12.53
N TYR A 400 18.43 -18.83 -12.02
CA TYR A 400 19.11 -18.53 -10.76
C TYR A 400 18.45 -19.26 -9.57
N ALA A 401 17.11 -19.27 -9.45
CA ALA A 401 16.42 -20.02 -8.40
C ALA A 401 16.72 -21.54 -8.48
N LYS A 402 16.78 -22.11 -9.69
CA LYS A 402 17.20 -23.52 -9.90
C LYS A 402 18.62 -23.77 -9.44
N SER A 403 19.56 -22.84 -9.72
CA SER A 403 20.93 -22.96 -9.24
C SER A 403 21.07 -22.94 -7.71
N LEU A 404 20.07 -22.43 -7.01
CA LEU A 404 19.94 -22.47 -5.55
C LEU A 404 19.19 -23.71 -5.03
N GLY A 405 18.81 -24.65 -5.91
CA GLY A 405 18.15 -25.91 -5.54
C GLY A 405 16.63 -25.91 -5.60
N LYS A 406 15.98 -24.82 -6.11
CA LYS A 406 14.52 -24.78 -6.28
C LYS A 406 14.12 -25.33 -7.64
N GLU A 407 13.92 -26.66 -7.74
CA GLU A 407 13.57 -27.33 -9.01
C GLU A 407 12.14 -27.00 -9.47
N SER A 408 11.18 -26.88 -8.53
CA SER A 408 9.77 -26.59 -8.81
C SER A 408 9.55 -25.10 -9.12
N CYS A 409 10.29 -24.55 -10.08
CA CYS A 409 10.13 -23.18 -10.56
C CYS A 409 10.10 -23.12 -12.08
N PHE A 410 9.14 -22.35 -12.63
CA PHE A 410 8.78 -22.38 -14.04
C PHE A 410 8.64 -20.97 -14.63
N TYR A 411 9.19 -20.79 -15.83
CA TYR A 411 9.02 -19.58 -16.61
C TYR A 411 7.89 -19.76 -17.64
N PHE A 412 7.14 -18.69 -17.87
CA PHE A 412 6.12 -18.59 -18.91
C PHE A 412 6.24 -17.28 -19.68
N PRO A 413 5.93 -17.25 -21.00
CA PRO A 413 6.06 -16.03 -21.80
C PRO A 413 5.07 -14.93 -21.38
N ASP A 414 3.93 -15.32 -20.81
CA ASP A 414 2.88 -14.42 -20.36
C ASP A 414 2.10 -14.98 -19.16
N LYS A 415 1.32 -14.11 -18.51
CA LYS A 415 0.57 -14.44 -17.30
C LYS A 415 -0.65 -15.35 -17.55
N ILE A 416 -1.15 -15.43 -18.78
CA ILE A 416 -2.32 -16.28 -19.10
C ILE A 416 -1.87 -17.73 -19.17
N THR A 417 -0.78 -18.01 -19.91
CA THR A 417 -0.18 -19.34 -19.96
C THR A 417 0.32 -19.80 -18.59
N ALA A 418 0.82 -18.87 -17.77
CA ALA A 418 1.17 -19.14 -16.37
C ALA A 418 -0.06 -19.53 -15.53
N ALA A 419 -1.18 -18.84 -15.69
CA ALA A 419 -2.43 -19.15 -14.99
C ALA A 419 -3.01 -20.51 -15.43
N ASP A 420 -2.97 -20.84 -16.71
CA ASP A 420 -3.41 -22.17 -17.22
C ASP A 420 -2.61 -23.30 -16.59
N PHE A 421 -1.30 -23.12 -16.44
CA PHE A 421 -0.44 -24.07 -15.74
C PHE A 421 -0.84 -24.19 -14.25
N ILE A 422 -1.05 -23.08 -13.56
CA ILE A 422 -1.46 -23.05 -12.15
C ILE A 422 -2.76 -23.81 -11.94
N ILE A 423 -3.79 -23.55 -12.76
CA ILE A 423 -5.10 -24.22 -12.68
C ILE A 423 -4.93 -25.74 -12.87
N LYS A 424 -4.07 -26.17 -13.78
CA LYS A 424 -3.81 -27.60 -14.02
C LYS A 424 -3.09 -28.28 -12.86
N GLU A 425 -2.15 -27.58 -12.20
CA GLU A 425 -1.30 -28.11 -11.14
C GLU A 425 -1.94 -28.03 -9.74
N ALA A 426 -2.95 -27.13 -9.56
CA ALA A 426 -3.58 -26.89 -8.28
C ALA A 426 -4.34 -28.13 -7.77
N LYS A 427 -4.21 -28.41 -6.48
CA LYS A 427 -4.78 -29.58 -5.79
C LYS A 427 -5.50 -29.11 -4.53
N ASP A 428 -6.30 -30.02 -3.97
CA ASP A 428 -6.97 -29.80 -2.69
C ASP A 428 -6.00 -29.26 -1.62
N SER A 429 -6.47 -28.27 -0.86
CA SER A 429 -5.74 -27.59 0.21
C SER A 429 -4.57 -26.68 -0.25
N ASP A 430 -4.36 -26.48 -1.56
CA ASP A 430 -3.36 -25.54 -2.06
C ASP A 430 -3.75 -24.07 -1.80
N ARG A 431 -2.73 -23.22 -1.69
CA ARG A 431 -2.87 -21.78 -1.70
C ARG A 431 -2.20 -21.22 -2.96
N VAL A 432 -3.02 -20.70 -3.85
CA VAL A 432 -2.58 -20.02 -5.07
C VAL A 432 -2.42 -18.54 -4.77
N VAL A 433 -1.22 -18.02 -4.96
CA VAL A 433 -0.89 -16.63 -4.61
C VAL A 433 -0.39 -15.92 -5.86
N ILE A 434 -1.05 -14.84 -6.24
CA ILE A 434 -0.64 -13.98 -7.36
C ILE A 434 0.03 -12.75 -6.79
N MET A 435 1.34 -12.62 -7.02
CA MET A 435 2.17 -11.54 -6.50
C MET A 435 2.65 -10.61 -7.60
N GLY A 436 2.68 -9.33 -7.33
CA GLY A 436 3.29 -8.33 -8.20
C GLY A 436 2.70 -6.94 -8.02
N ALA A 437 3.44 -5.92 -8.45
CA ALA A 437 2.99 -4.53 -8.46
C ALA A 437 2.84 -4.03 -9.89
N ARG A 438 2.30 -2.81 -10.06
CA ARG A 438 2.18 -2.08 -11.34
C ARG A 438 1.22 -2.67 -12.38
N ASP A 439 0.96 -3.96 -12.40
CA ASP A 439 -0.03 -4.58 -13.26
C ASP A 439 -1.36 -4.75 -12.52
N ASN A 440 -2.30 -3.85 -12.77
CA ASN A 440 -3.61 -3.86 -12.10
C ASN A 440 -4.52 -5.02 -12.56
N SER A 441 -4.21 -5.65 -13.70
CA SER A 441 -4.99 -6.79 -14.21
C SER A 441 -4.68 -8.11 -13.50
N LEU A 442 -3.74 -8.13 -12.54
CA LEU A 442 -3.47 -9.32 -11.71
C LEU A 442 -4.66 -9.67 -10.80
N THR A 443 -5.41 -8.69 -10.34
CA THR A 443 -6.64 -8.94 -9.57
C THR A 443 -7.71 -9.65 -10.43
N ASP A 444 -7.90 -9.21 -11.69
CA ASP A 444 -8.81 -9.88 -12.63
C ASP A 444 -8.33 -11.31 -12.93
N LEU A 445 -7.01 -11.50 -13.00
CA LEU A 445 -6.43 -12.83 -13.17
C LEU A 445 -6.71 -13.74 -11.97
N CYS A 446 -6.67 -13.22 -10.73
CA CYS A 446 -7.05 -13.97 -9.54
C CYS A 446 -8.50 -14.45 -9.61
N HIS A 447 -9.43 -13.58 -10.01
CA HIS A 447 -10.84 -13.94 -10.19
C HIS A 447 -11.01 -15.02 -11.28
N ASN A 448 -10.35 -14.86 -12.42
CA ASN A 448 -10.37 -15.84 -13.50
C ASN A 448 -9.83 -17.21 -13.08
N ILE A 449 -8.73 -17.24 -12.31
CA ILE A 449 -8.20 -18.49 -11.75
C ILE A 449 -9.22 -19.12 -10.81
N LEU A 450 -9.81 -18.34 -9.88
CA LEU A 450 -10.78 -18.83 -8.91
C LEU A 450 -12.03 -19.46 -9.59
N GLU A 451 -12.52 -18.82 -10.66
CA GLU A 451 -13.68 -19.30 -11.43
C GLU A 451 -13.41 -20.60 -12.21
N ARG A 452 -12.14 -20.83 -12.59
CA ARG A 452 -11.73 -21.97 -13.42
C ARG A 452 -11.17 -23.16 -12.63
N LEU A 453 -10.90 -23.00 -11.33
CA LEU A 453 -10.52 -24.09 -10.41
C LEU A 453 -11.70 -25.00 -10.10
#